data_7a71add98ea3d838dc1d2e6ef527ff2d
#
_entry.id   7a71add98ea3d838dc1d2e6ef527ff2d
#
_cell.length_a   1.000
_cell.length_b   1.000
_cell.length_c   1.000
_cell.angle_alpha   90.00
_cell.angle_beta   90.00
_cell.angle_gamma   90.00
#
_symmetry.space_group_name_H-M   'P 1'
#
loop_
_entity.id
_entity.type
_entity.pdbx_description
1 polymer ?
#
loop_
_entity_poly.entity_id
_entity_poly.type
_entity_poly.pdbx_seq_one_letter_code
_entity_poly.pdbx_strand_id
1 'polypeptide(L)'
;MVSDRYDKGFEKLKEIDGEAGERVIESLKDISPDFARYLIEFPFEDIYSRTGLDLKSREIATVAALVAMGNAFPQLKVHIHGALNVGCSRIEVIEVIIQMAVYAGFPAALNGFSAAKEVFDERNRKGKSC
;
A
#
# COMPACT_ATOMS: atom_id res chain seq x y z
N MET A 1 -6.20 -19.92 -18.15
CA MET A 1 -5.76 -18.80 -18.98
C MET A 1 -5.88 -17.49 -18.23
N VAL A 2 -4.81 -16.72 -18.25
CA VAL A 2 -4.77 -15.42 -17.55
C VAL A 2 -5.35 -14.36 -18.46
N SER A 3 -6.21 -13.51 -17.95
CA SER A 3 -6.83 -12.44 -18.75
C SER A 3 -5.86 -11.27 -18.90
N ASP A 4 -6.09 -10.44 -19.92
CA ASP A 4 -5.36 -9.19 -20.11
C ASP A 4 -5.51 -8.27 -18.88
N ARG A 5 -6.71 -8.24 -18.31
CA ARG A 5 -7.01 -7.48 -17.10
C ARG A 5 -6.14 -7.95 -15.92
N TYR A 6 -5.97 -9.26 -15.79
CA TYR A 6 -5.10 -9.83 -14.75
C TYR A 6 -3.64 -9.42 -14.97
N ASP A 7 -3.15 -9.58 -16.20
CA ASP A 7 -1.73 -9.30 -16.51
C ASP A 7 -1.39 -7.83 -16.25
N LYS A 8 -2.26 -6.92 -16.67
CA LYS A 8 -2.05 -5.49 -16.44
C LYS A 8 -2.14 -5.14 -14.97
N GLY A 9 -3.09 -5.75 -14.26
CA GLY A 9 -3.23 -5.54 -12.81
C GLY A 9 -2.02 -6.06 -12.04
N PHE A 10 -1.49 -7.20 -12.44
CA PHE A 10 -0.30 -7.76 -11.79
C PHE A 10 0.92 -6.86 -12.00
N GLU A 11 1.09 -6.32 -13.20
CA GLU A 11 2.17 -5.36 -13.45
C GLU A 11 2.01 -4.11 -12.60
N LYS A 12 0.78 -3.60 -12.45
CA LYS A 12 0.50 -2.44 -11.60
C LYS A 12 0.78 -2.75 -10.13
N LEU A 13 0.40 -3.92 -9.66
CA LEU A 13 0.71 -4.37 -8.30
C LEU A 13 2.21 -4.33 -8.04
N LYS A 14 3.00 -4.87 -8.96
CA LYS A 14 4.46 -4.89 -8.82
C LYS A 14 5.04 -3.49 -8.85
N GLU A 15 4.52 -2.62 -9.69
CA GLU A 15 4.97 -1.23 -9.79
C GLU A 15 4.79 -0.50 -8.45
N ILE A 16 3.66 -0.69 -7.79
CA ILE A 16 3.30 0.02 -6.56
C ILE A 16 3.88 -0.68 -5.34
N ASP A 17 3.53 -1.94 -5.14
CA ASP A 17 3.81 -2.66 -3.90
C ASP A 17 5.05 -3.55 -3.96
N GLY A 18 5.58 -3.83 -5.15
CA GLY A 18 6.79 -4.63 -5.32
C GLY A 18 6.66 -6.01 -4.69
N GLU A 19 7.72 -6.45 -4.02
CA GLU A 19 7.76 -7.76 -3.39
C GLU A 19 6.70 -7.93 -2.30
N ALA A 20 6.36 -6.86 -1.57
CA ALA A 20 5.34 -6.93 -0.53
C ALA A 20 3.98 -7.31 -1.13
N GLY A 21 3.64 -6.72 -2.29
CA GLY A 21 2.40 -7.06 -2.99
C GLY A 21 2.41 -8.49 -3.49
N GLU A 22 3.53 -8.94 -4.06
CA GLU A 22 3.65 -10.33 -4.53
C GLU A 22 3.48 -11.33 -3.39
N ARG A 23 4.01 -11.03 -2.20
CA ARG A 23 3.84 -11.90 -1.03
C ARG A 23 2.38 -12.00 -0.60
N VAL A 24 1.62 -10.90 -0.68
CA VAL A 24 0.19 -10.93 -0.38
C VAL A 24 -0.53 -11.88 -1.34
N ILE A 25 -0.24 -11.79 -2.63
CA ILE A 25 -0.85 -12.68 -3.64
C ILE A 25 -0.49 -14.13 -3.37
N GLU A 26 0.79 -14.39 -3.10
CA GLU A 26 1.26 -15.75 -2.81
C GLU A 26 0.55 -16.34 -1.59
N SER A 27 0.32 -15.52 -0.55
CA SER A 27 -0.34 -15.97 0.68
C SER A 27 -1.80 -16.39 0.47
N LEU A 28 -2.41 -16.00 -0.66
CA LEU A 28 -3.81 -16.31 -0.94
C LEU A 28 -3.99 -17.54 -1.83
N LYS A 29 -2.93 -18.01 -2.48
CA LYS A 29 -3.04 -19.05 -3.50
C LYS A 29 -3.55 -20.37 -2.94
N ASP A 30 -3.19 -20.72 -1.72
CA ASP A 30 -3.57 -21.98 -1.11
C ASP A 30 -4.97 -21.95 -0.49
N ILE A 31 -5.48 -20.76 -0.15
CA ILE A 31 -6.79 -20.62 0.50
C ILE A 31 -7.86 -20.10 -0.46
N SER A 32 -7.52 -19.15 -1.32
CA SER A 32 -8.48 -18.57 -2.26
C SER A 32 -7.78 -17.95 -3.45
N PRO A 33 -7.45 -18.75 -4.47
CA PRO A 33 -6.86 -18.20 -5.70
C PRO A 33 -7.80 -17.22 -6.42
N ASP A 34 -9.11 -17.40 -6.29
CA ASP A 34 -10.08 -16.46 -6.86
C ASP A 34 -9.97 -15.09 -6.19
N PHE A 35 -9.80 -15.04 -4.88
CA PHE A 35 -9.66 -13.78 -4.19
C PHE A 35 -8.37 -13.06 -4.58
N ALA A 36 -7.29 -13.82 -4.77
CA ALA A 36 -6.04 -13.27 -5.30
C ALA A 36 -6.27 -12.61 -6.66
N ARG A 37 -7.03 -13.27 -7.55
CA ARG A 37 -7.37 -12.72 -8.84
C ARG A 37 -8.19 -11.43 -8.72
N TYR A 38 -9.20 -11.42 -7.84
CA TYR A 38 -10.03 -10.21 -7.62
C TYR A 38 -9.17 -9.06 -7.11
N LEU A 39 -8.23 -9.33 -6.21
CA LEU A 39 -7.36 -8.31 -5.65
C LEU A 39 -6.47 -7.69 -6.73
N ILE A 40 -6.01 -8.48 -7.69
CA ILE A 40 -5.18 -7.99 -8.79
C ILE A 40 -6.04 -7.22 -9.80
N GLU A 41 -7.20 -7.77 -10.18
CA GLU A 41 -8.00 -7.22 -11.27
C GLU A 41 -8.75 -5.96 -10.87
N PHE A 42 -9.46 -5.95 -9.75
CA PHE A 42 -10.29 -4.81 -9.42
C PHE A 42 -9.48 -3.64 -8.87
N PRO A 43 -8.73 -3.75 -7.75
CA PRO A 43 -8.01 -2.59 -7.24
C PRO A 43 -6.89 -2.13 -8.18
N PHE A 44 -6.07 -3.04 -8.67
CA PHE A 44 -4.85 -2.63 -9.37
C PHE A 44 -5.08 -2.33 -10.83
N GLU A 45 -5.92 -3.10 -11.54
CA GLU A 45 -6.22 -2.76 -12.93
C GLU A 45 -7.34 -1.75 -13.04
N ASP A 46 -8.47 -2.04 -12.43
CA ASP A 46 -9.67 -1.20 -12.66
C ASP A 46 -9.56 0.16 -11.96
N ILE A 47 -8.94 0.23 -10.80
CA ILE A 47 -8.92 1.45 -9.99
C ILE A 47 -7.57 2.17 -10.08
N TYR A 48 -6.47 1.52 -9.69
CA TYR A 48 -5.17 2.18 -9.65
C TYR A 48 -4.64 2.57 -11.02
N SER A 49 -5.13 1.93 -12.08
CA SER A 49 -4.72 2.27 -13.45
C SER A 49 -5.51 3.43 -14.05
N ARG A 50 -6.49 3.98 -13.32
CA ARG A 50 -7.24 5.15 -13.78
C ARG A 50 -6.34 6.38 -13.76
N THR A 51 -6.54 7.29 -14.71
CA THR A 51 -5.67 8.44 -14.92
C THR A 51 -6.13 9.72 -14.19
N GLY A 52 -7.28 9.70 -13.54
CA GLY A 52 -7.82 10.88 -12.85
C GLY A 52 -7.04 11.32 -11.61
N LEU A 53 -6.28 10.40 -11.00
CA LEU A 53 -5.31 10.70 -9.94
C LEU A 53 -4.04 9.94 -10.25
N ASP A 54 -2.88 10.53 -9.99
CA ASP A 54 -1.62 9.83 -10.14
C ASP A 54 -1.41 8.81 -9.00
N LEU A 55 -0.43 7.94 -9.15
CA LEU A 55 -0.19 6.87 -8.18
C LEU A 55 0.24 7.41 -6.82
N LYS A 56 1.02 8.47 -6.79
CA LYS A 56 1.44 9.11 -5.55
C LYS A 56 0.24 9.59 -4.76
N SER A 57 -0.68 10.30 -5.40
CA SER A 57 -1.91 10.78 -4.76
C SER A 57 -2.79 9.63 -4.29
N ARG A 58 -2.90 8.57 -5.09
CA ARG A 58 -3.67 7.39 -4.70
C ARG A 58 -3.10 6.72 -3.45
N GLU A 59 -1.77 6.58 -3.38
CA GLU A 59 -1.15 5.97 -2.21
C GLU A 59 -1.23 6.86 -0.98
N ILE A 60 -1.18 8.17 -1.12
CA ILE A 60 -1.43 9.10 0.00
C ILE A 60 -2.84 8.87 0.56
N ALA A 61 -3.84 8.79 -0.32
CA ALA A 61 -5.22 8.54 0.10
C ALA A 61 -5.36 7.17 0.76
N THR A 62 -4.67 6.15 0.23
CA THR A 62 -4.70 4.80 0.78
C THR A 62 -4.07 4.75 2.17
N VAL A 63 -2.91 5.35 2.34
CA VAL A 63 -2.25 5.40 3.67
C VAL A 63 -3.15 6.11 4.67
N ALA A 64 -3.73 7.25 4.30
CA ALA A 64 -4.64 7.98 5.18
C ALA A 64 -5.83 7.12 5.60
N ALA A 65 -6.46 6.42 4.65
CA ALA A 65 -7.60 5.56 4.93
C ALA A 65 -7.23 4.42 5.89
N LEU A 66 -6.09 3.77 5.66
CA LEU A 66 -5.66 2.62 6.47
C LEU A 66 -5.26 3.04 7.89
N VAL A 67 -4.64 4.20 8.04
CA VAL A 67 -4.37 4.78 9.36
C VAL A 67 -5.68 5.03 10.09
N ALA A 68 -6.64 5.67 9.43
CA ALA A 68 -7.93 6.02 10.03
C ALA A 68 -8.74 4.79 10.42
N MET A 69 -8.67 3.70 9.64
CA MET A 69 -9.37 2.46 9.97
C MET A 69 -8.89 1.85 11.29
N GLY A 70 -7.62 1.97 11.60
CA GLY A 70 -7.04 1.54 12.87
C GLY A 70 -6.87 0.03 13.06
N ASN A 71 -7.40 -0.78 12.16
CA ASN A 71 -7.36 -2.25 12.26
C ASN A 71 -6.71 -2.94 11.06
N ALA A 72 -5.95 -2.17 10.27
CA ALA A 72 -5.37 -2.67 9.02
C ALA A 72 -3.84 -2.52 9.02
N PHE A 73 -3.20 -2.90 10.14
CA PHE A 73 -1.76 -2.71 10.32
C PHE A 73 -0.92 -3.41 9.24
N PRO A 74 -1.15 -4.69 8.90
CA PRO A 74 -0.36 -5.33 7.84
C PRO A 74 -0.51 -4.65 6.49
N GLN A 75 -1.73 -4.25 6.13
CA GLN A 75 -1.99 -3.57 4.85
C GLN A 75 -1.38 -2.18 4.85
N LEU A 76 -1.41 -1.49 5.99
CA LEU A 76 -0.79 -0.18 6.12
C LEU A 76 0.71 -0.26 5.83
N LYS A 77 1.40 -1.27 6.36
CA LYS A 77 2.83 -1.46 6.07
C LYS A 77 3.07 -1.66 4.57
N VAL A 78 2.28 -2.51 3.92
CA VAL A 78 2.39 -2.74 2.47
C VAL A 78 2.23 -1.42 1.71
N HIS A 79 1.24 -0.61 2.09
CA HIS A 79 0.95 0.62 1.36
C HIS A 79 1.89 1.77 1.72
N ILE A 80 2.53 1.77 2.89
CA ILE A 80 3.62 2.71 3.15
C ILE A 80 4.80 2.38 2.22
N HIS A 81 5.14 1.10 2.05
CA HIS A 81 6.12 0.70 1.03
C HIS A 81 5.66 1.17 -0.35
N GLY A 82 4.39 0.95 -0.69
CA GLY A 82 3.82 1.38 -1.97
C GLY A 82 3.93 2.88 -2.18
N ALA A 83 3.60 3.67 -1.16
CA ALA A 83 3.71 5.12 -1.23
C ALA A 83 5.15 5.56 -1.54
N LEU A 84 6.12 4.99 -0.86
CA LEU A 84 7.53 5.29 -1.09
C LEU A 84 7.97 4.85 -2.49
N ASN A 85 7.48 3.69 -2.95
CA ASN A 85 7.82 3.17 -4.27
C ASN A 85 7.34 4.07 -5.41
N VAL A 86 6.22 4.78 -5.21
CA VAL A 86 5.66 5.64 -6.27
C VAL A 86 6.01 7.12 -6.10
N GLY A 87 6.94 7.43 -5.20
CA GLY A 87 7.53 8.76 -5.13
C GLY A 87 7.17 9.61 -3.92
N CYS A 88 6.41 9.07 -2.96
CA CYS A 88 6.22 9.77 -1.69
C CYS A 88 7.52 9.77 -0.91
N SER A 89 7.82 10.88 -0.25
CA SER A 89 8.94 10.94 0.67
C SER A 89 8.52 10.41 2.04
N ARG A 90 9.50 10.07 2.88
CA ARG A 90 9.22 9.69 4.26
C ARG A 90 8.52 10.82 5.02
N ILE A 91 8.92 12.06 4.74
CA ILE A 91 8.29 13.23 5.34
C ILE A 91 6.81 13.31 4.96
N GLU A 92 6.48 13.05 3.71
CA GLU A 92 5.09 13.06 3.25
C GLU A 92 4.26 11.99 3.96
N VAL A 93 4.80 10.79 4.14
CA VAL A 93 4.12 9.73 4.88
C VAL A 93 3.86 10.16 6.32
N ILE A 94 4.88 10.74 6.98
CA ILE A 94 4.76 11.24 8.35
C ILE A 94 3.68 12.31 8.45
N GLU A 95 3.64 13.24 7.50
CA GLU A 95 2.65 14.32 7.50
C GLU A 95 1.22 13.80 7.33
N VAL A 96 1.04 12.78 6.51
CA VAL A 96 -0.28 12.11 6.38
C VAL A 96 -0.72 11.53 7.72
N ILE A 97 0.18 10.84 8.42
CA ILE A 97 -0.14 10.23 9.71
C ILE A 97 -0.48 11.30 10.75
N ILE A 98 0.29 12.39 10.78
CA ILE A 98 0.02 13.54 11.68
C ILE A 98 -1.40 14.06 11.41
N GLN A 99 -1.75 14.25 10.15
CA GLN A 99 -3.07 14.77 9.80
C GLN A 99 -4.19 13.83 10.26
N MET A 100 -3.97 12.53 10.20
CA MET A 100 -4.98 11.56 10.65
C MET A 100 -5.24 11.60 12.15
N ALA A 101 -4.33 12.14 12.95
CA ALA A 101 -4.60 12.36 14.36
C ALA A 101 -5.79 13.31 14.56
N VAL A 102 -6.00 14.26 13.63
CA VAL A 102 -7.12 15.20 13.68
C VAL A 102 -8.45 14.50 13.45
N TYR A 103 -8.51 13.61 12.45
CA TYR A 103 -9.78 13.02 12.03
C TYR A 103 -10.06 11.64 12.59
N ALA A 104 -9.03 10.91 13.00
CA ALA A 104 -9.17 9.54 13.50
C ALA A 104 -8.67 9.36 14.94
N GLY A 105 -7.99 10.35 15.50
CA GLY A 105 -7.53 10.33 16.89
C GLY A 105 -6.09 9.87 17.04
N PHE A 106 -5.52 10.17 18.21
CA PHE A 106 -4.13 9.85 18.52
C PHE A 106 -3.83 8.35 18.51
N PRO A 107 -4.70 7.47 19.02
CA PRO A 107 -4.39 6.03 18.95
C PRO A 107 -4.19 5.52 17.53
N ALA A 108 -5.00 5.95 16.58
CA ALA A 108 -4.85 5.56 15.17
C ALA A 108 -3.51 6.09 14.61
N ALA A 109 -3.19 7.34 14.91
CA ALA A 109 -1.92 7.93 14.45
C ALA A 109 -0.71 7.23 15.07
N LEU A 110 -0.78 6.89 16.36
CA LEU A 110 0.30 6.16 17.02
C LEU A 110 0.54 4.80 16.37
N ASN A 111 -0.53 4.07 16.04
CA ASN A 111 -0.41 2.82 15.30
C ASN A 111 0.18 3.06 13.90
N GLY A 112 -0.19 4.17 13.26
CA GLY A 112 0.37 4.57 11.97
C GLY A 112 1.87 4.81 12.06
N PHE A 113 2.33 5.51 13.09
CA PHE A 113 3.76 5.73 13.30
C PHE A 113 4.51 4.44 13.57
N SER A 114 3.91 3.50 14.30
CA SER A 114 4.51 2.20 14.54
C SER A 114 4.74 1.47 13.21
N ALA A 115 3.73 1.47 12.34
CA ALA A 115 3.85 0.85 11.02
C ALA A 115 4.93 1.54 10.16
N ALA A 116 4.93 2.87 10.14
CA ALA A 116 5.90 3.63 9.36
C ALA A 116 7.33 3.36 9.83
N LYS A 117 7.53 3.30 11.14
CA LYS A 117 8.85 3.01 11.71
C LYS A 117 9.35 1.65 11.27
N GLU A 118 8.50 0.62 11.31
CA GLU A 118 8.90 -0.71 10.85
C GLU A 118 9.27 -0.71 9.36
N VAL A 119 8.49 -0.02 8.53
CA VAL A 119 8.79 0.07 7.10
C VAL A 119 10.10 0.81 6.85
N PHE A 120 10.30 1.94 7.51
CA PHE A 120 11.53 2.73 7.35
C PHE A 120 12.76 1.91 7.79
N ASP A 121 12.65 1.18 8.89
CA ASP A 121 13.73 0.32 9.37
C ASP A 121 14.03 -0.80 8.38
N GLU A 122 13.00 -1.44 7.82
CA GLU A 122 13.19 -2.46 6.78
C GLU A 122 13.91 -1.91 5.56
N ARG A 123 13.51 -0.72 5.11
CA ARG A 123 14.14 -0.10 3.93
C ARG A 123 15.57 0.32 4.23
N ASN A 124 15.85 0.81 5.43
CA ASN A 124 17.23 1.14 5.85
C ASN A 124 18.12 -0.10 5.82
N ARG A 125 17.63 -1.23 6.33
CA ARG A 125 18.39 -2.50 6.33
C ARG A 125 18.67 -2.98 4.90
N LYS A 126 17.78 -2.70 3.96
CA LYS A 126 17.96 -3.09 2.55
C LYS A 126 18.74 -2.05 1.74
N GLY A 127 19.21 -0.98 2.37
CA GLY A 127 19.97 0.07 1.71
C GLY A 127 19.12 1.04 0.89
N LYS A 128 17.81 1.09 1.11
CA LYS A 128 16.91 2.00 0.40
C LYS A 128 16.80 3.31 1.16
N SER A 129 16.96 4.43 0.45
CA SER A 129 16.95 5.77 1.06
C SER A 129 15.53 6.34 1.24
N CYS A 130 14.53 5.79 0.59
CA CYS A 130 13.16 6.27 0.71
C CYS A 130 12.16 5.13 0.64
#